data_aa1a2d90fedd6afa6a1d9e4fc92c6661
#
_entry.id   aa1a2d90fedd6afa6a1d9e4fc92c6661
#
_cell.length_a   1.000
_cell.length_b   1.000
_cell.length_c   1.000
_cell.angle_alpha   90.00
_cell.angle_beta   90.00
_cell.angle_gamma   90.00
#
_symmetry.space_group_name_H-M   'P 1'
#
loop_
_entity.id
_entity.type
_entity.pdbx_description
1 polymer ?
#
loop_
_entity_poly.entity_id
_entity_poly.type
_entity_poly.pdbx_seq_one_letter_code
_entity_poly.pdbx_strand_id
1 'polypeptide(L)'
;QSFVMVNDEKEPALLGVAPMAKGTYLPGDPITVALVFDEIVDSQNSSLSSSLTISTNVGTLSYAGGADTNVLYFTGKVSSAVSLNSTDALKVNSISSIGSIKDMCNLSGTSQTFTGGNTNINVDATKPVLTVRADTSGSLPRHKATITATGAASIQYAWTKDTKLPGYGWQTTTSGTQLTESRGTAGQTQTWYLHVLATAASGASTHECLAFSFMNPAIT
;
A
#
# COMPACT_ATOMS: atom_id res chain seq x y z
N GLN A 1 -35.84 -28.26 36.77
CA GLN A 1 -35.86 -27.03 35.97
C GLN A 1 -36.00 -27.43 34.51
N SER A 2 -37.08 -27.00 33.87
CA SER A 2 -37.31 -27.21 32.45
C SER A 2 -36.52 -26.12 31.70
N PHE A 3 -35.51 -26.53 30.98
CA PHE A 3 -34.82 -25.60 30.06
C PHE A 3 -35.70 -25.51 28.80
N VAL A 4 -36.17 -24.31 28.48
CA VAL A 4 -36.74 -24.02 27.18
C VAL A 4 -35.52 -23.84 26.25
N MET A 5 -35.28 -24.79 25.38
CA MET A 5 -34.38 -24.59 24.26
C MET A 5 -35.06 -23.61 23.29
N VAL A 6 -34.60 -22.42 23.23
CA VAL A 6 -34.97 -21.50 22.15
C VAL A 6 -34.22 -21.99 20.92
N ASN A 7 -34.97 -22.51 19.95
CA ASN A 7 -34.39 -22.86 18.65
C ASN A 7 -34.17 -21.54 17.90
N ASP A 8 -32.92 -21.10 17.76
CA ASP A 8 -32.58 -19.97 16.91
C ASP A 8 -32.53 -20.45 15.46
N GLU A 9 -33.41 -19.89 14.64
CA GLU A 9 -33.51 -20.21 13.22
C GLU A 9 -32.95 -19.07 12.35
N LYS A 10 -32.38 -18.01 12.97
CA LYS A 10 -31.86 -16.84 12.29
C LYS A 10 -30.37 -16.97 12.12
N GLU A 11 -29.90 -16.81 10.88
CA GLU A 11 -28.49 -16.74 10.54
C GLU A 11 -27.87 -15.39 10.96
N PRO A 12 -26.59 -15.35 11.39
CA PRO A 12 -25.94 -14.10 11.72
C PRO A 12 -25.86 -13.17 10.52
N ALA A 13 -26.37 -11.96 10.68
CA ALA A 13 -26.40 -10.95 9.65
C ALA A 13 -25.43 -9.82 9.95
N LEU A 14 -24.66 -9.40 8.93
CA LEU A 14 -23.76 -8.26 9.05
C LEU A 14 -24.57 -6.96 9.09
N LEU A 15 -24.41 -6.17 10.15
CA LEU A 15 -25.00 -4.84 10.28
C LEU A 15 -24.14 -3.76 9.61
N GLY A 16 -22.82 -3.95 9.56
CA GLY A 16 -21.92 -3.01 8.91
C GLY A 16 -20.52 -2.96 9.52
N VAL A 17 -19.80 -1.90 9.17
CA VAL A 17 -18.47 -1.60 9.70
C VAL A 17 -18.63 -0.71 10.94
N ALA A 18 -17.99 -1.07 12.04
CA ALA A 18 -18.00 -0.25 13.25
C ALA A 18 -17.34 1.11 12.97
N PRO A 19 -17.83 2.19 13.60
CA PRO A 19 -17.18 3.48 13.54
C PRO A 19 -15.73 3.38 14.03
N MET A 20 -14.79 3.87 13.22
CA MET A 20 -13.36 3.90 13.54
C MET A 20 -12.94 5.33 13.86
N ALA A 21 -11.85 5.48 14.60
CA ALA A 21 -11.27 6.80 14.85
C ALA A 21 -10.90 7.45 13.50
N LYS A 22 -11.27 8.74 13.36
CA LYS A 22 -10.86 9.50 12.17
C LYS A 22 -9.33 9.60 12.15
N GLY A 23 -8.77 9.37 10.97
CA GLY A 23 -7.32 9.45 10.79
C GLY A 23 -6.98 9.40 9.31
N THR A 24 -5.75 9.77 9.00
CA THR A 24 -5.12 9.55 7.70
C THR A 24 -4.11 8.44 7.85
N TYR A 25 -4.25 7.38 7.05
CA TYR A 25 -3.37 6.24 7.04
C TYR A 25 -2.50 6.28 5.78
N LEU A 26 -1.23 5.97 5.94
CA LEU A 26 -0.21 6.00 4.91
C LEU A 26 0.09 4.58 4.41
N PRO A 27 0.66 4.40 3.21
CA PRO A 27 1.13 3.09 2.76
C PRO A 27 2.07 2.44 3.77
N GLY A 28 1.75 1.21 4.17
CA GLY A 28 2.49 0.45 5.18
C GLY A 28 1.98 0.59 6.61
N ASP A 29 1.10 1.55 6.91
CA ASP A 29 0.51 1.70 8.23
C ASP A 29 -0.37 0.48 8.59
N PRO A 30 -0.34 0.04 9.85
CA PRO A 30 -1.25 -0.98 10.34
C PRO A 30 -2.67 -0.42 10.41
N ILE A 31 -3.63 -1.23 10.00
CA ILE A 31 -5.04 -0.87 10.01
C ILE A 31 -5.88 -2.00 10.59
N THR A 32 -6.90 -1.65 11.36
CA THR A 32 -7.87 -2.58 11.93
C THR A 32 -9.28 -2.14 11.56
N VAL A 33 -10.06 -3.08 11.03
CA VAL A 33 -11.47 -2.89 10.70
C VAL A 33 -12.31 -3.82 11.57
N ALA A 34 -13.39 -3.32 12.15
CA ALA A 34 -14.33 -4.10 12.93
C ALA A 34 -15.64 -4.24 12.18
N LEU A 35 -16.12 -5.47 12.02
CA LEU A 35 -17.42 -5.80 11.44
C LEU A 35 -18.41 -6.12 12.56
N VAL A 36 -19.58 -5.53 12.50
CA VAL A 36 -20.64 -5.71 13.52
C VAL A 36 -21.74 -6.60 12.95
N PHE A 37 -22.07 -7.63 13.68
CA PHE A 37 -23.18 -8.55 13.41
C PHE A 37 -24.36 -8.25 14.32
N ASP A 38 -25.54 -8.72 13.96
CA ASP A 38 -26.77 -8.53 14.74
C ASP A 38 -26.88 -9.50 15.93
N GLU A 39 -25.97 -10.48 16.01
CA GLU A 39 -25.89 -11.47 17.07
C GLU A 39 -24.44 -11.90 17.37
N ILE A 40 -24.27 -12.71 18.43
CA ILE A 40 -22.98 -13.25 18.83
C ILE A 40 -22.56 -14.33 17.82
N VAL A 41 -21.33 -14.20 17.30
CA VAL A 41 -20.70 -15.18 16.41
C VAL A 41 -19.71 -16.05 17.19
N ASP A 42 -19.88 -17.36 17.07
CA ASP A 42 -19.28 -18.36 17.94
C ASP A 42 -17.83 -18.68 17.55
N SER A 43 -16.97 -18.74 18.58
CA SER A 43 -15.59 -19.22 18.50
C SER A 43 -15.47 -20.75 18.58
N GLN A 44 -16.47 -21.47 19.04
CA GLN A 44 -16.38 -22.93 19.15
C GLN A 44 -16.25 -23.60 17.78
N ASN A 45 -16.53 -22.84 16.76
CA ASN A 45 -16.20 -23.20 15.41
C ASN A 45 -14.75 -22.80 15.11
N SER A 46 -13.83 -23.75 15.21
CA SER A 46 -12.40 -23.60 14.89
C SER A 46 -12.10 -23.06 13.47
N SER A 47 -13.12 -22.72 12.71
CA SER A 47 -13.04 -22.18 11.36
C SER A 47 -12.80 -20.65 11.30
N LEU A 48 -12.97 -19.90 12.40
CA LEU A 48 -12.53 -18.50 12.46
C LEU A 48 -11.01 -18.45 12.57
N SER A 49 -10.34 -18.54 11.45
CA SER A 49 -8.89 -18.59 11.34
C SER A 49 -8.38 -17.43 10.50
N SER A 50 -7.06 -17.30 10.40
CA SER A 50 -6.40 -16.31 9.52
C SER A 50 -6.78 -16.44 8.04
N SER A 51 -7.43 -17.53 7.62
CA SER A 51 -7.99 -17.70 6.28
C SER A 51 -9.28 -16.88 6.06
N LEU A 52 -9.97 -16.48 7.14
CA LEU A 52 -11.08 -15.54 7.07
C LEU A 52 -10.49 -14.14 6.83
N THR A 53 -10.81 -13.54 5.71
CA THR A 53 -10.27 -12.23 5.32
C THR A 53 -11.37 -11.30 4.83
N ILE A 54 -11.11 -10.01 4.87
CA ILE A 54 -11.90 -9.01 4.16
C ILE A 54 -11.07 -8.38 3.06
N SER A 55 -11.68 -8.15 1.91
CA SER A 55 -11.12 -7.35 0.83
C SER A 55 -11.52 -5.89 1.04
N THR A 56 -10.56 -4.99 0.92
CA THR A 56 -10.79 -3.55 1.01
C THR A 56 -10.17 -2.84 -0.19
N ASN A 57 -10.49 -1.56 -0.39
CA ASN A 57 -9.83 -0.74 -1.41
C ASN A 57 -8.36 -0.43 -1.10
N VAL A 58 -7.85 -0.81 0.08
CA VAL A 58 -6.46 -0.60 0.50
C VAL A 58 -5.68 -1.89 0.69
N GLY A 59 -6.28 -3.04 0.40
CA GLY A 59 -5.66 -4.35 0.53
C GLY A 59 -6.56 -5.36 1.24
N THR A 60 -6.02 -6.54 1.49
CA THR A 60 -6.70 -7.62 2.21
C THR A 60 -6.31 -7.58 3.68
N LEU A 61 -7.30 -7.65 4.56
CA LEU A 61 -7.09 -7.72 6.01
C LEU A 61 -7.51 -9.11 6.50
N SER A 62 -6.75 -9.68 7.42
CA SER A 62 -6.99 -11.01 7.99
C SER A 62 -7.69 -10.92 9.34
N TYR A 63 -8.50 -11.91 9.64
CA TYR A 63 -9.16 -12.04 10.93
C TYR A 63 -8.15 -12.00 12.08
N ALA A 64 -8.46 -11.22 13.12
CA ALA A 64 -7.58 -10.96 14.24
C ALA A 64 -8.23 -11.19 15.61
N GLY A 65 -9.54 -11.46 15.66
CA GLY A 65 -10.23 -11.72 16.92
C GLY A 65 -11.69 -11.26 16.94
N GLY A 66 -12.31 -11.32 18.09
CA GLY A 66 -13.70 -10.93 18.34
C GLY A 66 -14.70 -12.07 18.37
N ALA A 67 -14.24 -13.32 18.30
CA ALA A 67 -15.12 -14.48 18.51
C ALA A 67 -15.83 -14.41 19.87
N ASP A 68 -17.00 -15.04 19.98
CA ASP A 68 -17.91 -14.94 21.13
C ASP A 68 -18.44 -13.53 21.41
N THR A 69 -18.37 -12.67 20.43
CA THR A 69 -19.01 -11.35 20.44
C THR A 69 -19.74 -11.12 19.12
N ASN A 70 -20.48 -10.03 19.04
CA ASN A 70 -21.10 -9.59 17.80
C ASN A 70 -20.17 -8.70 16.94
N VAL A 71 -18.86 -8.63 17.26
CA VAL A 71 -17.88 -7.79 16.55
C VAL A 71 -16.64 -8.61 16.19
N LEU A 72 -16.34 -8.72 14.90
CA LEU A 72 -15.13 -9.37 14.41
C LEU A 72 -14.11 -8.33 13.95
N TYR A 73 -12.86 -8.51 14.36
CA TYR A 73 -11.75 -7.62 14.02
C TYR A 73 -10.89 -8.21 12.92
N PHE A 74 -10.51 -7.36 11.95
CA PHE A 74 -9.62 -7.70 10.85
C PHE A 74 -8.46 -6.71 10.81
N THR A 75 -7.23 -7.22 10.70
CA THR A 75 -6.02 -6.40 10.69
C THR A 75 -5.17 -6.65 9.46
N GLY A 76 -4.38 -5.65 9.09
CA GLY A 76 -3.43 -5.72 7.99
C GLY A 76 -2.67 -4.41 7.85
N LYS A 77 -2.12 -4.18 6.68
CA LYS A 77 -1.41 -2.93 6.35
C LYS A 77 -2.02 -2.31 5.10
N VAL A 78 -2.00 -0.98 5.06
CA VAL A 78 -2.30 -0.23 3.83
C VAL A 78 -1.31 -0.63 2.74
N SER A 79 -1.81 -1.12 1.60
CA SER A 79 -0.97 -1.58 0.50
C SER A 79 -0.28 -0.41 -0.19
N SER A 80 1.02 -0.53 -0.42
CA SER A 80 1.81 0.43 -1.22
C SER A 80 1.49 0.38 -2.72
N ALA A 81 0.81 -0.68 -3.18
CA ALA A 81 0.41 -0.84 -4.57
C ALA A 81 -0.88 -0.08 -4.92
N VAL A 82 -1.61 0.41 -3.92
CA VAL A 82 -2.89 1.11 -4.13
C VAL A 82 -2.62 2.57 -4.48
N SER A 83 -3.26 3.04 -5.56
CA SER A 83 -3.26 4.47 -5.92
C SER A 83 -4.61 5.05 -5.51
N LEU A 84 -4.65 5.67 -4.34
CA LEU A 84 -5.81 6.41 -3.83
C LEU A 84 -5.46 7.89 -3.71
N ASN A 85 -6.49 8.73 -3.79
CA ASN A 85 -6.36 10.15 -3.50
C ASN A 85 -6.49 10.39 -1.99
N SER A 86 -5.91 11.46 -1.48
CA SER A 86 -5.92 11.84 -0.06
C SER A 86 -7.32 11.99 0.58
N THR A 87 -8.37 11.97 -0.22
CA THR A 87 -9.77 12.07 0.22
C THR A 87 -10.53 10.75 0.13
N ASP A 88 -9.89 9.69 -0.36
CA ASP A 88 -10.57 8.41 -0.49
C ASP A 88 -10.76 7.74 0.87
N ALA A 89 -12.02 7.44 1.19
CA ALA A 89 -12.35 6.69 2.41
C ALA A 89 -12.01 5.20 2.25
N LEU A 90 -11.64 4.56 3.35
CA LEU A 90 -11.53 3.11 3.40
C LEU A 90 -12.89 2.48 3.13
N LYS A 91 -12.93 1.53 2.20
CA LYS A 91 -14.12 0.75 1.86
C LYS A 91 -13.86 -0.74 2.03
N VAL A 92 -14.78 -1.42 2.68
CA VAL A 92 -14.82 -2.89 2.70
C VAL A 92 -15.62 -3.35 1.49
N ASN A 93 -15.03 -4.23 0.67
CA ASN A 93 -15.66 -4.71 -0.57
C ASN A 93 -16.35 -6.06 -0.38
N SER A 94 -15.70 -6.98 0.33
CA SER A 94 -16.23 -8.34 0.54
C SER A 94 -15.59 -9.02 1.74
N ILE A 95 -16.26 -10.07 2.25
CA ILE A 95 -15.73 -11.02 3.22
C ILE A 95 -15.50 -12.33 2.48
N SER A 96 -14.30 -12.92 2.63
CA SER A 96 -14.06 -14.29 2.18
C SER A 96 -14.65 -15.26 3.19
N SER A 97 -15.18 -16.39 2.69
CA SER A 97 -15.66 -17.50 3.55
C SER A 97 -16.65 -17.07 4.64
N ILE A 98 -17.59 -16.19 4.31
CA ILE A 98 -18.63 -15.74 5.27
C ILE A 98 -19.41 -16.90 5.89
N GLY A 99 -19.58 -18.02 5.18
CA GLY A 99 -20.22 -19.22 5.69
C GLY A 99 -19.45 -19.91 6.84
N SER A 100 -18.21 -19.47 7.14
CA SER A 100 -17.47 -19.91 8.31
C SER A 100 -17.80 -19.09 9.56
N ILE A 101 -18.48 -17.97 9.41
CA ILE A 101 -19.01 -17.18 10.52
C ILE A 101 -20.36 -17.79 10.90
N LYS A 102 -20.45 -18.29 12.11
CA LYS A 102 -21.64 -19.01 12.61
C LYS A 102 -22.09 -18.41 13.93
N ASP A 103 -23.36 -18.55 14.20
CA ASP A 103 -23.94 -18.29 15.51
C ASP A 103 -23.69 -19.46 16.50
N MET A 104 -24.19 -19.34 17.73
CA MET A 104 -24.09 -20.37 18.75
C MET A 104 -24.93 -21.63 18.44
N CYS A 105 -25.88 -21.52 17.50
CA CYS A 105 -26.72 -22.64 17.02
C CYS A 105 -26.13 -23.29 15.76
N ASN A 106 -24.93 -22.90 15.34
CA ASN A 106 -24.20 -23.41 14.17
C ASN A 106 -24.85 -23.03 12.81
N LEU A 107 -25.70 -21.99 12.78
CA LEU A 107 -26.19 -21.41 11.54
C LEU A 107 -25.11 -20.52 10.90
N SER A 108 -24.92 -20.69 9.61
CA SER A 108 -23.86 -20.00 8.87
C SER A 108 -24.32 -18.65 8.35
N GLY A 109 -23.50 -17.64 8.51
CA GLY A 109 -23.75 -16.32 7.91
C GLY A 109 -23.93 -16.39 6.41
N THR A 110 -24.88 -15.63 5.89
CA THR A 110 -25.14 -15.51 4.45
C THR A 110 -24.22 -14.48 3.79
N SER A 111 -23.91 -14.69 2.51
CA SER A 111 -23.13 -13.75 1.71
C SER A 111 -23.82 -12.38 1.69
N GLN A 112 -23.13 -11.35 2.18
CA GLN A 112 -23.63 -9.99 2.17
C GLN A 112 -22.76 -9.11 1.29
N THR A 113 -23.43 -8.32 0.46
CA THR A 113 -22.78 -7.30 -0.35
C THR A 113 -22.64 -6.03 0.50
N PHE A 114 -21.42 -5.54 0.66
CA PHE A 114 -21.19 -4.26 1.30
C PHE A 114 -21.65 -3.13 0.38
N THR A 115 -22.84 -2.62 0.58
CA THR A 115 -23.31 -1.40 -0.07
C THR A 115 -22.86 -0.21 0.77
N GLY A 116 -21.69 0.35 0.44
CA GLY A 116 -21.28 1.66 0.94
C GLY A 116 -20.78 1.71 2.39
N GLY A 117 -20.09 0.70 2.86
CA GLY A 117 -19.43 0.72 4.17
C GLY A 117 -18.30 1.76 4.20
N ASN A 118 -18.63 3.03 4.35
CA ASN A 118 -17.66 4.09 4.50
C ASN A 118 -17.16 4.12 5.93
N THR A 119 -15.89 3.87 6.12
CA THR A 119 -15.20 4.24 7.35
C THR A 119 -14.87 5.73 7.28
N ASN A 120 -14.70 6.38 8.44
CA ASN A 120 -14.21 7.77 8.49
C ASN A 120 -12.67 7.84 8.38
N ILE A 121 -12.06 6.86 7.71
CA ILE A 121 -10.62 6.76 7.55
C ILE A 121 -10.28 7.22 6.14
N ASN A 122 -9.43 8.23 6.04
CA ASN A 122 -8.83 8.64 4.78
C ASN A 122 -7.53 7.90 4.56
N VAL A 123 -7.30 7.47 3.31
CA VAL A 123 -6.04 6.83 2.91
C VAL A 123 -5.38 7.70 1.85
N ASP A 124 -4.19 8.15 2.13
CA ASP A 124 -3.37 8.93 1.20
C ASP A 124 -2.26 8.06 0.62
N ALA A 125 -2.46 7.58 -0.60
CA ALA A 125 -1.48 6.85 -1.38
C ALA A 125 -1.09 7.60 -2.67
N THR A 126 -1.36 8.90 -2.73
CA THR A 126 -1.02 9.73 -3.89
C THR A 126 0.48 9.75 -4.11
N LYS A 127 0.92 9.27 -5.28
CA LYS A 127 2.33 9.25 -5.66
C LYS A 127 2.75 10.56 -6.30
N PRO A 128 3.98 11.01 -6.09
CA PRO A 128 4.54 12.14 -6.84
C PRO A 128 4.58 11.86 -8.34
N VAL A 129 4.34 12.87 -9.14
CA VAL A 129 4.64 12.83 -10.57
C VAL A 129 6.11 13.16 -10.74
N LEU A 130 6.91 12.22 -11.26
CA LEU A 130 8.35 12.37 -11.47
C LEU A 130 8.66 12.31 -12.96
N THR A 131 9.52 13.22 -13.42
CA THR A 131 10.07 13.19 -14.76
C THR A 131 11.58 13.41 -14.67
N VAL A 132 12.36 12.52 -15.25
CA VAL A 132 13.81 12.64 -15.39
C VAL A 132 14.14 12.71 -16.88
N ARG A 133 14.69 13.83 -17.31
CA ARG A 133 15.01 14.07 -18.71
C ARG A 133 16.53 14.15 -18.90
N ALA A 134 17.04 13.31 -19.79
CA ALA A 134 18.42 13.47 -20.27
C ALA A 134 18.51 14.70 -21.18
N ASP A 135 19.37 15.65 -20.83
CA ASP A 135 19.61 16.87 -21.62
C ASP A 135 20.74 16.68 -22.63
N THR A 136 21.47 15.57 -22.53
CA THR A 136 22.52 15.17 -23.44
C THR A 136 22.38 13.71 -23.84
N SER A 137 22.69 13.38 -25.06
CA SER A 137 22.59 12.03 -25.61
C SER A 137 23.93 11.55 -26.18
N GLY A 138 24.05 10.24 -26.43
CA GLY A 138 25.22 9.60 -26.97
C GLY A 138 26.27 9.23 -25.91
N SER A 139 27.47 8.89 -26.36
CA SER A 139 28.60 8.54 -25.49
C SER A 139 29.47 9.80 -25.28
N LEU A 140 29.31 10.42 -24.13
CA LEU A 140 29.99 11.67 -23.77
C LEU A 140 30.74 11.50 -22.44
N PRO A 141 31.83 12.27 -22.22
CA PRO A 141 32.54 12.27 -20.95
C PRO A 141 31.71 12.90 -19.82
N ARG A 142 30.72 13.72 -20.18
CA ARG A 142 29.85 14.42 -19.23
C ARG A 142 28.40 14.43 -19.74
N HIS A 143 27.47 14.08 -18.87
CA HIS A 143 26.05 14.15 -19.15
C HIS A 143 25.33 15.11 -18.24
N LYS A 144 24.18 15.60 -18.72
CA LYS A 144 23.24 16.41 -17.97
C LYS A 144 21.88 15.73 -17.92
N ALA A 145 21.21 15.86 -16.79
CA ALA A 145 19.83 15.40 -16.60
C ALA A 145 19.04 16.39 -15.74
N THR A 146 17.84 16.74 -16.17
CA THR A 146 16.92 17.58 -15.39
C THR A 146 15.90 16.70 -14.68
N ILE A 147 15.75 16.91 -13.36
CA ILE A 147 14.80 16.23 -12.51
C ILE A 147 13.65 17.17 -12.20
N THR A 148 12.41 16.77 -12.50
CA THR A 148 11.21 17.53 -12.17
C THR A 148 10.24 16.61 -11.41
N ALA A 149 9.77 17.06 -10.25
CA ALA A 149 8.77 16.32 -9.46
C ALA A 149 7.71 17.26 -8.91
N THR A 150 6.45 16.81 -8.95
CA THR A 150 5.30 17.50 -8.37
C THR A 150 4.66 16.58 -7.31
N GLY A 151 4.28 17.16 -6.16
CA GLY A 151 3.71 16.40 -5.05
C GLY A 151 4.74 15.64 -4.21
N ALA A 152 6.04 15.86 -4.44
CA ALA A 152 7.10 15.27 -3.63
C ALA A 152 7.45 16.13 -2.42
N ALA A 153 7.56 15.50 -1.25
CA ALA A 153 8.15 16.09 -0.04
C ALA A 153 9.66 15.94 -0.01
N SER A 154 10.19 14.91 -0.66
CA SER A 154 11.62 14.70 -0.82
C SER A 154 11.95 14.10 -2.19
N ILE A 155 13.11 14.45 -2.72
CA ILE A 155 13.66 13.91 -3.97
C ILE A 155 15.09 13.50 -3.70
N GLN A 156 15.43 12.28 -4.08
CA GLN A 156 16.77 11.72 -3.94
C GLN A 156 17.21 11.12 -5.27
N TYR A 157 18.53 11.11 -5.51
CA TYR A 157 19.11 10.45 -6.66
C TYR A 157 20.34 9.65 -6.28
N ALA A 158 20.64 8.62 -7.06
CA ALA A 158 21.83 7.80 -6.93
C ALA A 158 22.32 7.33 -8.31
N TRP A 159 23.62 7.12 -8.45
CA TRP A 159 24.22 6.54 -9.64
C TRP A 159 24.74 5.15 -9.36
N THR A 160 24.36 4.17 -10.17
CA THR A 160 24.79 2.77 -10.02
C THR A 160 25.25 2.17 -11.36
N LYS A 161 25.70 0.91 -11.29
CA LYS A 161 26.08 0.12 -12.49
C LYS A 161 24.97 -0.78 -12.98
N ASP A 162 23.82 -0.83 -12.32
CA ASP A 162 22.69 -1.67 -12.69
C ASP A 162 21.36 -0.91 -12.59
N THR A 163 20.27 -1.54 -13.05
CA THR A 163 18.93 -0.97 -13.07
C THR A 163 18.15 -1.22 -11.78
N LYS A 164 18.70 -1.99 -10.84
CA LYS A 164 18.05 -2.33 -9.58
C LYS A 164 18.02 -1.13 -8.64
N LEU A 165 16.91 -0.92 -7.98
CA LEU A 165 16.76 0.16 -7.00
C LEU A 165 17.87 0.09 -5.93
N PRO A 166 18.69 1.15 -5.78
CA PRO A 166 19.80 1.14 -4.84
C PRO A 166 19.34 1.09 -3.39
N GLY A 167 20.02 0.30 -2.55
CA GLY A 167 19.80 0.27 -1.12
C GLY A 167 20.56 1.38 -0.35
N TYR A 168 21.50 2.07 -1.00
CA TYR A 168 22.37 3.10 -0.40
C TYR A 168 22.90 4.07 -1.47
N GLY A 169 23.66 5.09 -1.05
CA GLY A 169 24.29 6.05 -1.95
C GLY A 169 23.37 7.16 -2.45
N TRP A 170 22.22 7.33 -1.84
CA TRP A 170 21.26 8.38 -2.16
C TRP A 170 21.75 9.77 -1.75
N GLN A 171 21.54 10.72 -2.64
CA GLN A 171 21.82 12.14 -2.42
C GLN A 171 20.51 12.93 -2.57
N THR A 172 20.29 13.90 -1.70
CA THR A 172 19.09 14.75 -1.75
C THR A 172 19.22 15.82 -2.83
N THR A 173 18.10 16.11 -3.49
CA THR A 173 17.99 17.17 -4.49
C THR A 173 16.62 17.84 -4.43
N THR A 174 16.37 18.80 -5.32
CA THR A 174 15.08 19.52 -5.43
C THR A 174 14.53 19.44 -6.85
N SER A 175 13.22 19.66 -7.00
CA SER A 175 12.58 19.74 -8.31
C SER A 175 13.14 20.92 -9.11
N GLY A 176 13.38 20.71 -10.40
CA GLY A 176 14.03 21.67 -11.30
C GLY A 176 15.55 21.58 -11.31
N THR A 177 16.17 20.71 -10.49
CA THR A 177 17.64 20.56 -10.49
C THR A 177 18.12 19.93 -11.79
N GLN A 178 19.14 20.53 -12.38
CA GLN A 178 19.93 19.94 -13.45
C GLN A 178 21.22 19.34 -12.87
N LEU A 179 21.31 18.02 -12.92
CA LEU A 179 22.53 17.29 -12.59
C LEU A 179 23.51 17.36 -13.74
N THR A 180 24.80 17.54 -13.44
CA THR A 180 25.90 17.46 -14.42
C THR A 180 26.93 16.48 -13.87
N GLU A 181 27.13 15.35 -14.56
CA GLU A 181 27.97 14.26 -14.08
C GLU A 181 28.99 13.81 -15.12
N SER A 182 30.14 13.38 -14.60
CA SER A 182 31.18 12.69 -15.33
C SER A 182 31.59 11.45 -14.55
N ARG A 183 31.52 10.29 -15.19
CA ARG A 183 31.76 9.01 -14.52
C ARG A 183 32.54 8.05 -15.41
N GLY A 184 33.18 7.07 -14.78
CA GLY A 184 33.92 6.04 -15.48
C GLY A 184 35.42 6.24 -15.48
N THR A 185 36.15 5.37 -16.18
CA THR A 185 37.60 5.30 -16.26
C THR A 185 38.07 5.89 -17.58
N ALA A 186 39.20 6.62 -17.59
CA ALA A 186 39.79 7.17 -18.79
C ALA A 186 40.07 6.09 -19.85
N GLY A 187 39.79 6.39 -21.11
CA GLY A 187 39.92 5.46 -22.23
C GLY A 187 38.83 4.38 -22.36
N GLN A 188 37.80 4.41 -21.51
CA GLN A 188 36.73 3.42 -21.54
C GLN A 188 35.37 4.08 -21.70
N THR A 189 34.46 3.36 -22.39
CA THR A 189 33.03 3.67 -22.41
C THR A 189 32.34 2.79 -21.37
N GLN A 190 31.59 3.42 -20.48
CA GLN A 190 30.89 2.70 -19.40
C GLN A 190 29.46 3.22 -19.27
N THR A 191 28.51 2.27 -19.10
CA THR A 191 27.12 2.61 -18.78
C THR A 191 26.93 2.75 -17.28
N TRP A 192 26.26 3.82 -16.88
CA TRP A 192 25.80 4.10 -15.54
C TRP A 192 24.31 4.42 -15.56
N TYR A 193 23.64 4.13 -14.47
CA TYR A 193 22.22 4.34 -14.30
C TYR A 193 21.97 5.43 -13.26
N LEU A 194 21.25 6.46 -13.67
CA LEU A 194 20.72 7.47 -12.75
C LEU A 194 19.39 6.98 -12.22
N HIS A 195 19.33 6.73 -10.94
CA HIS A 195 18.09 6.46 -10.21
C HIS A 195 17.62 7.74 -9.55
N VAL A 196 16.34 8.05 -9.67
CA VAL A 196 15.70 9.17 -8.98
C VAL A 196 14.46 8.64 -8.25
N LEU A 197 14.35 8.97 -6.97
CA LEU A 197 13.24 8.60 -6.11
C LEU A 197 12.58 9.87 -5.59
N ALA A 198 11.32 10.08 -5.93
CA ALA A 198 10.49 11.14 -5.40
C ALA A 198 9.50 10.54 -4.39
N THR A 199 9.43 11.08 -3.18
CA THR A 199 8.58 10.58 -2.09
C THR A 199 7.66 11.70 -1.62
N ALA A 200 6.34 11.42 -1.58
CA ALA A 200 5.32 12.31 -1.03
C ALA A 200 5.40 12.35 0.49
N ALA A 201 4.73 13.33 1.13
CA ALA A 201 4.60 13.40 2.58
C ALA A 201 3.90 12.15 3.18
N SER A 202 3.04 11.50 2.39
CA SER A 202 2.39 10.23 2.71
C SER A 202 3.32 9.01 2.71
N GLY A 203 4.59 9.14 2.28
CA GLY A 203 5.50 8.01 2.07
C GLY A 203 5.32 7.29 0.74
N ALA A 204 4.27 7.58 -0.03
CA ALA A 204 4.10 7.06 -1.39
C ALA A 204 5.23 7.59 -2.30
N SER A 205 5.79 6.74 -3.15
CA SER A 205 6.96 7.12 -3.94
C SER A 205 6.83 6.73 -5.42
N THR A 206 7.55 7.46 -6.25
CA THR A 206 7.78 7.18 -7.67
C THR A 206 9.27 7.10 -7.93
N HIS A 207 9.70 6.09 -8.67
CA HIS A 207 11.09 5.83 -9.04
C HIS A 207 11.25 5.85 -10.55
N GLU A 208 12.27 6.56 -11.02
CA GLU A 208 12.72 6.57 -12.41
C GLU A 208 14.17 6.12 -12.49
N CYS A 209 14.52 5.45 -13.59
CA CYS A 209 15.88 4.97 -13.85
C CYS A 209 16.26 5.22 -15.30
N LEU A 210 17.29 6.04 -15.52
CA LEU A 210 17.82 6.37 -16.85
C LEU A 210 19.24 5.88 -17.03
N ALA A 211 19.53 5.29 -18.20
CA ALA A 211 20.88 4.87 -18.59
C ALA A 211 21.66 6.00 -19.26
N PHE A 212 22.92 6.15 -18.90
CA PHE A 212 23.88 7.08 -19.53
C PHE A 212 25.16 6.36 -19.90
N SER A 213 25.67 6.63 -21.11
CA SER A 213 26.93 6.09 -21.58
C SER A 213 28.01 7.14 -21.47
N PHE A 214 28.95 6.94 -20.55
CA PHE A 214 30.10 7.84 -20.35
C PHE A 214 31.30 7.30 -21.12
N MET A 215 31.88 8.16 -21.96
CA MET A 215 33.14 7.90 -22.69
C MET A 215 34.18 8.91 -22.27
N ASN A 216 35.08 8.52 -21.40
CA ASN A 216 36.19 9.40 -21.00
C ASN A 216 37.35 9.22 -21.94
N PRO A 217 37.92 10.32 -22.52
CA PRO A 217 39.10 10.21 -23.37
C PRO A 217 40.28 9.64 -22.60
N ALA A 218 41.14 8.89 -23.30
CA ALA A 218 42.41 8.48 -22.74
C ALA A 218 43.28 9.70 -22.43
N ILE A 219 43.96 9.67 -21.29
CA ILE A 219 45.00 10.69 -21.01
C ILE A 219 46.20 10.33 -21.89
N THR A 220 46.50 11.20 -22.86
CA THR A 220 47.70 11.11 -23.71
C THR A 220 48.87 11.80 -23.03
#